data_653685c22a36fc41f4cb5323159f013b
#
_entry.id   653685c22a36fc41f4cb5323159f013b
#
_cell.length_a   1.000
_cell.length_b   1.000
_cell.length_c   1.000
_cell.angle_alpha   90.00
_cell.angle_beta   90.00
_cell.angle_gamma   90.00
#
_symmetry.space_group_name_H-M   'P 1'
#
loop_
_entity.id
_entity.type
_entity.pdbx_description
1 polymer ?
#
loop_
_entity_poly.entity_id
_entity_poly.type
_entity_poly.pdbx_seq_one_letter_code
_entity_poly.pdbx_strand_id
1 'polypeptide(L)' 'TSVDYAQNIIVIKTLPGLAQAACSALDKLDLSEVLGTLGGDDTCMVVLRDAASAAGICAEIRSQVTIHENRV' A
#
# COMPACT_ATOMS: atom_id res chain seq x y z
N THR A 1 6.91 -10.16 -0.30
CA THR A 1 6.19 -8.91 -0.49
C THR A 1 4.94 -9.14 -1.31
N SER A 2 3.81 -8.69 -0.82
CA SER A 2 2.54 -8.84 -1.53
C SER A 2 1.65 -7.62 -1.28
N VAL A 3 0.72 -7.38 -2.20
CA VAL A 3 -0.27 -6.32 -2.08
C VAL A 3 -1.62 -6.93 -2.43
N ASP A 4 -2.58 -6.78 -1.54
CA ASP A 4 -3.92 -7.29 -1.78
C ASP A 4 -4.92 -6.34 -1.15
N TYR A 5 -6.20 -6.52 -1.46
CA TYR A 5 -7.23 -5.65 -0.91
C TYR A 5 -8.51 -6.43 -0.65
N ALA A 6 -9.31 -5.87 0.25
CA ALA A 6 -10.65 -6.35 0.53
C ALA A 6 -11.49 -5.12 0.86
N GLN A 7 -12.60 -4.95 0.16
CA GLN A 7 -13.49 -3.80 0.37
C GLN A 7 -12.72 -2.49 0.25
N ASN A 8 -12.61 -1.71 1.33
CA ASN A 8 -11.93 -0.41 1.32
C ASN A 8 -10.58 -0.45 2.02
N ILE A 9 -9.98 -1.62 2.14
CA ILE A 9 -8.69 -1.78 2.81
C ILE A 9 -7.71 -2.47 1.89
N ILE A 10 -6.52 -1.91 1.78
CA ILE A 10 -5.41 -2.53 1.07
C ILE A 10 -4.38 -2.96 2.11
N VAL A 11 -3.87 -4.18 1.97
CA VAL A 11 -2.86 -4.71 2.87
C VAL A 11 -1.60 -4.99 2.08
N ILE A 12 -0.50 -4.40 2.53
CA ILE A 12 0.82 -4.59 1.92
C ILE A 12 1.67 -5.35 2.91
N LYS A 13 2.15 -6.52 2.49
CA LYS A 13 3.10 -7.29 3.29
C LYS A 13 4.50 -6.98 2.80
N THR A 14 5.40 -6.70 3.73
CA THR A 14 6.78 -6.33 3.43
C THR A 14 7.73 -7.27 4.15
N LEU A 15 9.01 -7.09 3.90
CA LEU A 15 10.03 -7.72 4.73
C LEU A 15 9.95 -7.10 6.13
N PRO A 16 10.36 -7.86 7.17
CA PRO A 16 10.34 -7.32 8.53
C PRO A 16 11.09 -6.00 8.64
N GLY A 17 10.49 -5.05 9.34
CA GLY A 17 11.09 -3.73 9.57
C GLY A 17 10.84 -2.72 8.47
N LEU A 18 10.20 -3.10 7.35
CA LEU A 18 10.03 -2.19 6.21
C LEU A 18 8.62 -1.63 6.05
N ALA A 19 7.67 -2.03 6.91
CA ALA A 19 6.28 -1.57 6.77
C ALA A 19 6.16 -0.06 6.95
N GLN A 20 6.87 0.53 7.90
CA GLN A 20 6.81 1.97 8.13
C GLN A 20 7.32 2.75 6.92
N ALA A 21 8.38 2.27 6.29
CA ALA A 21 8.90 2.89 5.07
C ALA A 21 7.88 2.83 3.93
N ALA A 22 7.18 1.71 3.81
CA ALA A 22 6.12 1.55 2.81
C ALA A 22 4.99 2.53 3.05
N CYS A 23 4.55 2.69 4.30
CA CYS A 23 3.51 3.66 4.64
C CYS A 23 3.95 5.08 4.33
N SER A 24 5.18 5.43 4.64
CA SER A 24 5.71 6.77 4.36
C SER A 24 5.74 7.06 2.86
N ALA A 25 6.12 6.06 2.06
CA ALA A 25 6.14 6.21 0.61
C ALA A 25 4.73 6.45 0.06
N LEU A 26 3.74 5.73 0.59
CA LEU A 26 2.35 5.90 0.18
C LEU A 26 1.81 7.27 0.55
N ASP A 27 2.16 7.76 1.73
CA ASP A 27 1.71 9.09 2.17
C ASP A 27 2.20 10.19 1.22
N LYS A 28 3.37 10.01 0.62
CA LYS A 28 3.93 10.98 -0.32
C LYS A 28 3.19 11.01 -1.65
N LEU A 29 2.46 9.96 -2.00
CA LEU A 29 1.67 9.94 -3.23
C LEU A 29 0.44 10.85 -3.15
N ASP A 30 0.01 11.19 -1.95
CA ASP A 30 -1.09 12.14 -1.71
C ASP A 30 -2.35 11.77 -2.50
N LEU A 31 -2.75 10.52 -2.40
CA LEU A 31 -3.95 10.03 -3.08
C LEU A 31 -5.20 10.48 -2.34
N SER A 32 -6.11 11.14 -3.04
CA SER A 32 -7.31 11.70 -2.41
C SER A 32 -8.25 10.64 -1.86
N GLU A 33 -8.19 9.42 -2.40
CA GLU A 33 -9.03 8.30 -1.95
C GLU A 33 -8.52 7.67 -0.66
N VAL A 34 -7.30 7.99 -0.24
CA VAL A 34 -6.69 7.41 0.96
C VAL A 34 -7.01 8.27 2.17
N LEU A 35 -7.66 7.67 3.17
CA LEU A 35 -7.90 8.33 4.45
C LEU A 35 -6.65 8.34 5.32
N GLY A 36 -5.89 7.26 5.28
CA GLY A 36 -4.69 7.14 6.09
C GLY A 36 -4.06 5.78 5.94
N THR A 37 -2.88 5.64 6.55
CA THR A 37 -2.16 4.38 6.56
C THR A 37 -1.73 4.03 7.98
N LEU A 38 -1.54 2.74 8.22
CA LEU A 38 -1.07 2.24 9.50
C LEU A 38 -0.07 1.14 9.26
N GLY A 39 1.13 1.29 9.78
CA GLY A 39 2.20 0.33 9.60
C GLY A 39 2.60 -0.38 10.88
N GLY A 40 2.82 -1.69 10.79
CA GLY A 40 3.43 -2.48 11.83
C GLY A 40 4.87 -2.79 11.47
N ASP A 41 5.31 -4.00 11.73
CA ASP A 41 6.65 -4.43 11.41
C ASP A 41 6.78 -4.88 9.94
N ASP A 42 5.88 -5.75 9.50
CA ASP A 42 5.91 -6.34 8.16
C ASP A 42 4.61 -6.11 7.39
N THR A 43 3.69 -5.32 7.90
CA THR A 43 2.38 -5.11 7.29
C THR A 43 2.03 -3.65 7.32
N CYS A 44 1.64 -3.12 6.17
CA CYS A 44 1.13 -1.75 6.05
C CYS A 44 -0.33 -1.84 5.60
N MET A 45 -1.22 -1.18 6.34
CA MET A 45 -2.64 -1.15 6.01
C MET A 45 -3.00 0.23 5.51
N VAL A 46 -3.70 0.26 4.37
CA VAL A 46 -4.17 1.51 3.77
C VAL A 46 -5.69 1.52 3.83
N VAL A 47 -6.25 2.56 4.42
CA VAL A 47 -7.71 2.71 4.53
C VAL A 47 -8.19 3.71 3.50
N LEU A 48 -9.14 3.30 2.68
CA LEU A 48 -9.69 4.12 1.59
C LEU A 48 -11.06 4.64 1.95
N ARG A 49 -11.47 5.70 1.25
CA ARG A 49 -12.79 6.32 1.47
C ARG A 49 -13.93 5.42 0.99
N ASP A 50 -13.69 4.59 -0.03
CA ASP A 50 -14.71 3.70 -0.55
C ASP A 50 -14.09 2.44 -1.12
N ALA A 51 -14.93 1.42 -1.33
CA ALA A 51 -14.47 0.15 -1.87
C ALA A 51 -14.22 0.20 -3.38
N ALA A 52 -14.85 1.13 -4.08
CA ALA A 52 -14.74 1.19 -5.53
C ALA A 52 -13.33 1.54 -5.99
N SER A 53 -12.59 2.31 -5.18
CA SER A 53 -11.23 2.73 -5.52
C SER A 53 -10.18 1.67 -5.23
N ALA A 54 -10.51 0.65 -4.44
CA ALA A 54 -9.52 -0.26 -3.90
C ALA A 54 -8.77 -1.04 -4.98
N ALA A 55 -9.48 -1.57 -5.96
CA ALA A 55 -8.85 -2.37 -7.01
C ALA A 55 -7.84 -1.56 -7.82
N GLY A 56 -8.21 -0.33 -8.19
CA GLY A 56 -7.34 0.53 -8.99
C GLY A 56 -6.11 0.97 -8.21
N ILE A 57 -6.30 1.37 -6.96
CA ILE A 57 -5.19 1.81 -6.12
C ILE A 57 -4.27 0.63 -5.79
N CYS A 58 -4.84 -0.54 -5.53
CA CYS A 58 -4.05 -1.75 -5.29
C CYS A 58 -3.18 -2.08 -6.50
N ALA A 59 -3.73 -1.98 -7.71
CA ALA A 59 -2.98 -2.24 -8.93
C ALA A 59 -1.84 -1.24 -9.10
N GLU A 60 -2.08 0.03 -8.79
CA GLU A 60 -1.06 1.07 -8.86
C GLU A 60 0.06 0.81 -7.87
N ILE A 61 -0.27 0.42 -6.65
CA ILE A 61 0.74 0.09 -5.64
C ILE A 61 1.56 -1.12 -6.07
N ARG A 62 0.90 -2.16 -6.60
CA ARG A 62 1.62 -3.34 -7.11
C ARG A 62 2.62 -2.97 -8.20
N SER A 63 2.22 -2.07 -9.09
CA SER A 63 3.10 -1.59 -10.16
C SER A 63 4.36 -0.94 -9.59
N GLN A 64 4.22 -0.10 -8.58
CA GLN A 64 5.35 0.56 -7.94
C GLN A 64 6.27 -0.44 -7.24
N VAL A 65 5.69 -1.39 -6.53
CA VAL A 65 6.47 -2.43 -5.83
C VAL A 65 7.25 -3.28 -6.84
N THR A 66 6.61 -3.69 -7.93
CA THR A 66 7.25 -4.49 -8.96
C THR A 66 8.42 -3.75 -9.60
N ILE A 67 8.25 -2.45 -9.87
CA ILE A 67 9.32 -1.63 -10.43
C ILE A 67 10.51 -1.59 -9.48
N HIS A 68 10.26 -1.38 -8.19
CA HIS A 68 11.32 -1.34 -7.19
C HIS A 68 12.06 -2.67 -7.09
N GLU A 69 11.33 -3.78 -7.10
CA GLU A 69 11.93 -5.11 -7.03
C GLU A 69 12.81 -5.40 -8.25
N ASN A 70 12.40 -4.95 -9.42
CA ASN A 70 13.13 -5.21 -10.66
C ASN A 70 14.40 -4.36 -10.80
N ARG A 71 14.58 -3.37 -9.97
CA ARG A 71 15.73 -2.49 -10.01
C ARG A 71 16.90 -2.98 -9.17
N VAL A 72 16.70 -4.06 -8.46
CA VAL A 72 17.77 -4.62 -7.61
C VAL A 72 18.79 -5.46 -8.43
#